data_61dc83233bc71a08ac09f51c1e0d77f0
#
_entry.id   61dc83233bc71a08ac09f51c1e0d77f0
#
_cell.length_a   1.000
_cell.length_b   1.000
_cell.length_c   1.000
_cell.angle_alpha   90.00
_cell.angle_beta   90.00
_cell.angle_gamma   90.00
#
_symmetry.space_group_name_H-M   'P 1'
#
loop_
_entity.id
_entity.type
_entity.pdbx_description
1 polymer ?
#
loop_
_entity_poly.entity_id
_entity_poly.type
_entity_poly.pdbx_seq_one_letter_code
_entity_poly.pdbx_strand_id
1 'polypeptide(L)'
;MLHKTKPQIEVEDDAPTDEEIAAGLYSYADLEARGIVCDRSDLRRKQLRYGFPWPIKTGERQAPFLKTRVHAWVKRRAALSDKSSAK
;
A
#
# COMPACT_ATOMS: atom_id res chain seq x y z
N MET A 1 -17.11 -3.33 24.78
CA MET A 1 -17.24 -3.06 24.15
C MET A 1 -16.50 -2.12 23.59
N LEU A 2 -16.16 -1.69 23.57
CA LEU A 2 -15.51 -0.79 23.16
C LEU A 2 -14.26 -1.02 22.58
N HIS A 3 -13.57 -1.85 22.89
CA HIS A 3 -12.33 -2.06 22.42
C HIS A 3 -12.34 -2.43 21.02
N LYS A 4 -13.29 -3.06 20.58
CA LYS A 4 -13.29 -3.45 19.30
C LYS A 4 -13.35 -2.30 18.45
N THR A 5 -13.76 -1.24 18.90
CA THR A 5 -13.88 -0.12 18.08
C THR A 5 -12.58 0.47 17.73
N LYS A 6 -11.53 0.26 18.49
CA LYS A 6 -10.30 0.84 18.16
C LYS A 6 -9.79 0.51 16.81
N PRO A 7 -9.71 -0.71 16.40
CA PRO A 7 -9.21 -1.03 15.09
C PRO A 7 -10.07 -0.44 14.02
N GLN A 8 -11.34 -0.35 14.29
CA GLN A 8 -12.21 0.20 13.30
C GLN A 8 -11.97 1.65 13.10
N ILE A 9 -11.68 2.35 14.15
CA ILE A 9 -11.39 3.75 14.05
C ILE A 9 -10.19 3.98 13.19
N GLU A 10 -9.18 3.17 13.35
CA GLU A 10 -8.00 3.31 12.55
C GLU A 10 -8.29 3.08 11.10
N VAL A 11 -9.10 2.11 10.81
CA VAL A 11 -9.47 1.81 9.45
C VAL A 11 -10.23 2.96 8.84
N GLU A 12 -11.10 3.57 9.61
CA GLU A 12 -11.85 4.69 9.11
C GLU A 12 -10.96 5.87 8.79
N ASP A 13 -10.00 6.14 9.64
CA ASP A 13 -9.09 7.24 9.42
C ASP A 13 -8.30 7.01 8.14
N ASP A 14 -8.06 5.76 7.82
CA ASP A 14 -7.27 5.41 6.67
C ASP A 14 -8.13 5.05 5.47
N ALA A 15 -9.40 5.31 5.55
CA ALA A 15 -10.30 4.91 4.48
C ALA A 15 -9.96 5.65 3.20
N PRO A 16 -10.13 4.99 2.07
CA PRO A 16 -9.80 5.61 0.80
C PRO A 16 -10.80 6.70 0.45
N THR A 17 -10.33 7.71 -0.24
CA THR A 17 -11.19 8.76 -0.73
C THR A 17 -11.80 8.33 -2.06
N ASP A 18 -12.82 9.05 -2.48
CA ASP A 18 -13.44 8.76 -3.76
C ASP A 18 -12.44 8.90 -4.89
N GLU A 19 -11.55 9.85 -4.79
CA GLU A 19 -10.53 10.05 -5.81
C GLU A 19 -9.58 8.88 -5.86
N GLU A 20 -9.21 8.36 -4.71
CA GLU A 20 -8.34 7.20 -4.68
C GLU A 20 -9.01 5.99 -5.30
N ILE A 21 -10.27 5.82 -5.01
CA ILE A 21 -11.02 4.71 -5.56
C ILE A 21 -11.14 4.85 -7.08
N ALA A 22 -11.42 6.04 -7.54
CA ALA A 22 -11.56 6.28 -8.97
C ALA A 22 -10.25 6.03 -9.72
N ALA A 23 -9.13 6.25 -9.07
CA ALA A 23 -7.85 6.02 -9.71
C ALA A 23 -7.56 4.54 -9.93
N GLY A 24 -8.22 3.67 -9.18
CA GLY A 24 -8.11 2.24 -9.42
C GLY A 24 -7.27 1.52 -8.39
N LEU A 25 -7.17 0.23 -8.60
CA LEU A 25 -6.52 -0.64 -7.63
C LEU A 25 -5.53 -1.55 -8.34
N TYR A 26 -4.51 -1.96 -7.60
CA TYR A 26 -3.56 -2.96 -8.05
C TYR A 26 -3.79 -4.24 -7.28
N SER A 27 -3.75 -5.36 -7.98
CA SER A 27 -3.74 -6.64 -7.30
C SER A 27 -2.29 -6.98 -6.93
N TYR A 28 -2.11 -8.02 -6.14
CA TYR A 28 -0.77 -8.47 -5.83
C TYR A 28 -0.03 -8.84 -7.13
N ALA A 29 -0.73 -9.51 -8.04
CA ALA A 29 -0.11 -9.89 -9.31
C ALA A 29 0.34 -8.66 -10.10
N ASP A 30 -0.43 -7.58 -10.02
CA ASP A 30 -0.04 -6.35 -10.67
C ASP A 30 1.25 -5.80 -10.08
N LEU A 31 1.40 -5.86 -8.78
CA LEU A 31 2.61 -5.38 -8.13
C LEU A 31 3.82 -6.19 -8.56
N GLU A 32 3.64 -7.49 -8.65
CA GLU A 32 4.71 -8.36 -9.07
C GLU A 32 5.07 -8.10 -10.53
N ALA A 33 4.08 -7.98 -11.37
CA ALA A 33 4.30 -7.79 -12.80
C ALA A 33 5.01 -6.46 -13.08
N ARG A 34 4.76 -5.47 -12.25
CA ARG A 34 5.38 -4.16 -12.44
C ARG A 34 6.72 -4.05 -11.74
N GLY A 35 7.16 -5.09 -11.08
CA GLY A 35 8.44 -5.07 -10.40
C GLY A 35 8.45 -4.28 -9.10
N ILE A 36 7.28 -3.94 -8.58
CA ILE A 36 7.20 -3.18 -7.34
C ILE A 36 7.53 -4.09 -6.16
N VAL A 37 7.11 -5.35 -6.24
CA VAL A 37 7.50 -6.34 -5.23
C VAL A 37 7.99 -7.57 -5.97
N CYS A 38 8.83 -8.35 -5.32
CA CYS A 38 9.36 -9.57 -5.91
C CYS A 38 8.53 -10.78 -5.55
N ASP A 39 8.12 -10.88 -4.32
CA ASP A 39 7.33 -12.01 -3.85
C ASP A 39 6.61 -11.58 -2.58
N ARG A 40 5.91 -12.50 -1.97
CA ARG A 40 5.11 -12.15 -0.79
C ARG A 40 5.97 -11.79 0.41
N SER A 41 7.11 -12.43 0.54
CA SER A 41 8.02 -12.07 1.62
C SER A 41 8.54 -10.66 1.44
N ASP A 42 8.84 -10.28 0.21
CA ASP A 42 9.30 -8.95 -0.08
C ASP A 42 8.21 -7.93 0.22
N LEU A 43 6.98 -8.23 -0.17
CA LEU A 43 5.86 -7.36 0.11
C LEU A 43 5.72 -7.12 1.62
N ARG A 44 5.77 -8.21 2.38
CA ARG A 44 5.61 -8.08 3.81
C ARG A 44 6.73 -7.27 4.42
N ARG A 45 7.95 -7.47 3.95
CA ARG A 45 9.08 -6.71 4.46
C ARG A 45 8.89 -5.23 4.15
N LYS A 46 8.42 -4.90 2.95
CA LYS A 46 8.20 -3.51 2.59
C LYS A 46 7.11 -2.89 3.44
N GLN A 47 6.07 -3.65 3.74
CA GLN A 47 5.01 -3.15 4.60
C GLN A 47 5.49 -2.91 6.02
N LEU A 48 6.28 -3.82 6.54
CA LEU A 48 6.71 -3.72 7.93
C LEU A 48 7.87 -2.76 8.14
N ARG A 49 8.74 -2.64 7.17
CA ARG A 49 9.95 -1.85 7.36
C ARG A 49 10.01 -0.57 6.56
N TYR A 50 9.36 -0.53 5.41
CA TYR A 50 9.52 0.61 4.53
C TYR A 50 8.26 1.38 4.28
N GLY A 51 7.23 1.10 5.03
CA GLY A 51 6.00 1.89 4.95
C GLY A 51 5.16 1.67 3.71
N PHE A 52 5.30 0.52 3.07
CA PHE A 52 4.49 0.22 1.91
C PHE A 52 3.02 0.15 2.32
N PRO A 53 2.10 0.65 1.50
CA PRO A 53 0.70 0.67 1.90
C PRO A 53 0.12 -0.74 2.08
N TRP A 54 -0.86 -0.82 2.96
CA TRP A 54 -1.55 -2.06 3.21
C TRP A 54 -2.73 -2.18 2.27
N PRO A 55 -3.14 -3.40 1.94
CA PRO A 55 -4.26 -3.57 1.02
C PRO A 55 -5.57 -3.25 1.69
N ILE A 56 -6.58 -2.99 0.88
CA ILE A 56 -7.92 -2.86 1.40
C ILE A 56 -8.65 -4.15 1.08
N LYS A 57 -9.51 -4.56 1.99
CA LYS A 57 -10.21 -5.81 1.82
C LYS A 57 -11.50 -5.57 1.08
N THR A 58 -11.59 -6.03 -0.15
CA THR A 58 -12.80 -5.84 -0.92
C THR A 58 -13.62 -7.12 -1.01
N GLY A 59 -13.07 -8.23 -0.52
CA GLY A 59 -13.78 -9.50 -0.53
C GLY A 59 -13.03 -10.47 0.32
N GLU A 60 -13.51 -11.69 0.41
CA GLU A 60 -12.88 -12.66 1.27
C GLU A 60 -11.47 -12.98 0.84
N ARG A 61 -11.24 -13.03 -0.44
CA ARG A 61 -9.93 -13.37 -0.94
C ARG A 61 -9.29 -12.26 -1.72
N GLN A 62 -9.90 -11.09 -1.68
CA GLN A 62 -9.39 -9.97 -2.46
C GLN A 62 -8.89 -8.89 -1.55
N ALA A 63 -7.67 -8.50 -1.74
CA ALA A 63 -7.08 -7.45 -0.94
C ALA A 63 -6.19 -6.61 -1.84
N PRO A 64 -6.82 -5.82 -2.71
CA PRO A 64 -6.05 -4.99 -3.62
C PRO A 64 -5.48 -3.75 -2.94
N PHE A 65 -4.56 -3.10 -3.62
CA PHE A 65 -3.89 -1.92 -3.11
C PHE A 65 -4.33 -0.72 -3.90
N LEU A 66 -4.48 0.42 -3.24
CA LEU A 66 -4.85 1.65 -3.94
C LEU A 66 -3.68 2.13 -4.77
N LYS A 67 -3.93 2.36 -6.05
CA LYS A 67 -2.87 2.78 -6.95
C LYS A 67 -2.22 4.07 -6.49
N THR A 68 -3.02 5.03 -6.04
CA THR A 68 -2.47 6.30 -5.63
C THR A 68 -1.50 6.16 -4.47
N ARG A 69 -1.81 5.29 -3.54
CA ARG A 69 -0.94 5.10 -2.39
C ARG A 69 0.33 4.36 -2.76
N VAL A 70 0.22 3.39 -3.66
CA VAL A 70 1.38 2.67 -4.13
C VAL A 70 2.29 3.63 -4.89
N HIS A 71 1.71 4.46 -5.76
CA HIS A 71 2.50 5.42 -6.52
C HIS A 71 3.19 6.42 -5.61
N ALA A 72 2.49 6.88 -4.58
CA ALA A 72 3.09 7.82 -3.65
C ALA A 72 4.27 7.19 -2.92
N TRP A 73 4.13 5.92 -2.56
CA TRP A 73 5.19 5.20 -1.89
C TRP A 73 6.41 5.07 -2.81
N VAL A 74 6.17 4.70 -4.07
CA VAL A 74 7.26 4.54 -5.01
C VAL A 74 7.97 5.88 -5.21
N LYS A 75 7.22 6.96 -5.31
CA LYS A 75 7.81 8.28 -5.47
C LYS A 75 8.69 8.65 -4.27
N ARG A 76 8.22 8.32 -3.08
CA ARG A 76 9.01 8.62 -1.89
C ARG A 76 10.29 7.81 -1.87
N ARG A 77 10.22 6.52 -2.24
CA ARG A 77 11.42 5.70 -2.26
C ARG A 77 12.39 6.17 -3.34
N ALA A 78 11.87 6.59 -4.48
CA ALA A 78 12.71 7.10 -5.53
C ALA A 78 13.43 8.36 -5.11
N ALA A 79 12.74 9.23 -4.40
CA ALA A 79 13.37 10.45 -3.92
C ALA A 79 14.48 10.16 -2.94
N LEU A 80 14.27 9.17 -2.09
CA LEU A 80 15.33 8.78 -1.15
C LEU A 80 16.51 8.18 -1.88
N SER A 81 16.25 7.39 -2.92
CA SER A 81 17.31 6.79 -3.69
C SER A 81 18.10 7.84 -4.43
N ASP A 82 17.42 8.83 -4.98
CA ASP A 82 18.08 9.90 -5.68
C ASP A 82 18.99 10.64 -4.76
N LYS A 83 18.54 10.90 -3.55
CA LYS A 83 19.36 11.56 -2.60
C LYS A 83 20.58 10.74 -2.29
N SER A 84 20.42 9.46 -2.15
CA SER A 84 21.53 8.59 -1.88
C SER A 84 22.50 8.56 -3.00
N SER A 85 22.04 8.58 -4.22
CA SER A 85 22.95 8.48 -5.31
C SER A 85 23.55 9.79 -5.68
N ALA A 86 22.97 10.83 -5.24
CA ALA A 86 23.53 12.10 -5.60
C ALA A 86 24.87 12.33 -5.07
N LYS A 87 25.34 11.61 -4.17
CA LYS A 87 26.57 11.84 -3.62
C LYS A 87 27.62 11.65 -4.43
#